data_1e687cfd70de4851c7873e2c7770aed6
#
_entry.id   1e687cfd70de4851c7873e2c7770aed6
#
_cell.length_a   1.000
_cell.length_b   1.000
_cell.length_c   1.000
_cell.angle_alpha   90.00
_cell.angle_beta   90.00
_cell.angle_gamma   90.00
#
_symmetry.space_group_name_H-M   'P 1'
#
loop_
_entity.id
_entity.type
_entity.pdbx_description
1 polymer ?
#
loop_
_entity_poly.entity_id
_entity_poly.type
_entity_poly.pdbx_seq_one_letter_code
_entity_poly.pdbx_strand_id
1 'polypeptide(L)'
;MRIPNEVQLARPWRIHALVTDFTLEDVWTLPLVGGGPDDFAAAVEMAAKFNPAKAESWPTRFLWGLRDRLGAWFAIGRISTTATGADRLPIPGTHEYSLAERVPADLRGTADDVHFEHLPFVPLYRTANEFAAEISNSTVHGVVHLAWVDRGDGNQQGQMAVYVKPRGRFGQAYMAFIKPFRYWIVYPALERQIERAWSLRSRFG
;
A
#
# COMPACT_ATOMS: atom_id res chain seq x y z
N MET A 1 -9.45 8.82 -8.44
CA MET A 1 -10.93 8.69 -8.26
C MET A 1 -11.24 7.36 -7.59
N ARG A 2 -12.15 7.33 -6.61
CA ARG A 2 -12.59 6.08 -5.96
C ARG A 2 -13.43 5.24 -6.92
N ILE A 3 -13.23 3.92 -6.91
CA ILE A 3 -14.05 2.95 -7.65
C ILE A 3 -14.71 1.95 -6.69
N PRO A 4 -15.81 1.31 -7.08
CA PRO A 4 -16.48 0.31 -6.25
C PRO A 4 -15.55 -0.85 -5.89
N ASN A 5 -15.65 -1.35 -4.65
CA ASN A 5 -14.82 -2.45 -4.17
C ASN A 5 -15.05 -3.74 -4.98
N GLU A 6 -16.25 -3.92 -5.49
CA GLU A 6 -16.67 -5.06 -6.31
C GLU A 6 -15.82 -5.21 -7.58
N VAL A 7 -15.36 -4.08 -8.14
CA VAL A 7 -14.48 -4.08 -9.33
C VAL A 7 -13.13 -4.73 -9.01
N GLN A 8 -12.60 -4.48 -7.82
CA GLN A 8 -11.36 -5.12 -7.36
C GLN A 8 -11.58 -6.61 -7.07
N LEU A 9 -12.68 -6.94 -6.40
CA LEU A 9 -13.00 -8.31 -5.99
C LEU A 9 -13.33 -9.22 -7.18
N ALA A 10 -13.87 -8.67 -8.28
CA ALA A 10 -14.20 -9.42 -9.48
C ALA A 10 -12.98 -9.81 -10.34
N ARG A 11 -11.81 -9.21 -10.10
CA ARG A 11 -10.60 -9.50 -10.86
C ARG A 11 -9.80 -10.64 -10.24
N PRO A 12 -9.15 -11.50 -11.03
CA PRO A 12 -8.38 -12.64 -10.54
C PRO A 12 -7.00 -12.22 -9.99
N TRP A 13 -6.96 -11.23 -9.10
CA TRP A 13 -5.72 -10.76 -8.50
C TRP A 13 -5.12 -11.79 -7.53
N ARG A 14 -3.81 -11.97 -7.61
CA ARG A 14 -3.06 -12.88 -6.73
C ARG A 14 -3.16 -12.47 -5.25
N ILE A 15 -3.33 -11.17 -4.99
CA ILE A 15 -3.47 -10.65 -3.62
C ILE A 15 -4.63 -11.31 -2.86
N HIS A 16 -5.70 -11.72 -3.51
CA HIS A 16 -6.87 -12.27 -2.84
C HIS A 16 -6.57 -13.54 -2.05
N ALA A 17 -5.60 -14.35 -2.51
CA ALA A 17 -5.16 -15.53 -1.78
C ALA A 17 -4.42 -15.21 -0.47
N LEU A 18 -3.80 -14.03 -0.38
CA LEU A 18 -3.04 -13.61 0.79
C LEU A 18 -3.90 -12.94 1.86
N VAL A 19 -4.94 -12.21 1.43
CA VAL A 19 -5.75 -11.31 2.29
C VAL A 19 -7.14 -11.85 2.61
N THR A 20 -7.31 -13.15 2.66
CA THR A 20 -8.62 -13.81 2.89
C THR A 20 -9.29 -13.42 4.21
N ASP A 21 -8.51 -12.99 5.19
CA ASP A 21 -8.93 -12.56 6.53
C ASP A 21 -8.82 -11.03 6.74
N PHE A 22 -8.69 -10.27 5.63
CA PHE A 22 -8.67 -8.81 5.63
C PHE A 22 -9.96 -8.25 5.04
N THR A 23 -10.28 -7.01 5.40
CA THR A 23 -11.36 -6.24 4.79
C THR A 23 -10.80 -5.32 3.72
N LEU A 24 -11.38 -5.34 2.52
CA LEU A 24 -11.10 -4.35 1.48
C LEU A 24 -11.77 -3.03 1.86
N GLU A 25 -10.97 -2.05 2.28
CA GLU A 25 -11.48 -0.75 2.73
C GLU A 25 -11.89 0.15 1.57
N ASP A 26 -11.01 0.28 0.59
CA ASP A 26 -11.25 1.14 -0.57
C ASP A 26 -10.34 0.79 -1.75
N VAL A 27 -10.80 1.23 -2.95
CA VAL A 27 -10.07 1.09 -4.21
C VAL A 27 -10.07 2.44 -4.93
N TRP A 28 -8.91 2.82 -5.47
CA TRP A 28 -8.69 4.10 -6.14
C TRP A 28 -8.00 3.92 -7.48
N THR A 29 -8.44 4.68 -8.48
CA THR A 29 -7.64 4.87 -9.68
C THR A 29 -6.51 5.86 -9.40
N LEU A 30 -5.33 5.56 -9.89
CA LEU A 30 -4.18 6.45 -9.80
C LEU A 30 -4.08 7.34 -11.04
N PRO A 31 -3.70 8.62 -10.91
CA PRO A 31 -3.59 9.55 -12.03
C PRO A 31 -2.27 9.35 -12.81
N LEU A 32 -2.07 8.14 -13.34
CA LEU A 32 -0.91 7.73 -14.13
C LEU A 32 -1.28 7.75 -15.62
N VAL A 33 -1.50 8.97 -16.14
CA VAL A 33 -1.99 9.17 -17.52
C VAL A 33 -0.92 8.82 -18.54
N GLY A 34 -1.29 8.10 -19.61
CA GLY A 34 -0.40 7.75 -20.71
C GLY A 34 0.59 6.63 -20.40
N GLY A 35 0.37 5.88 -19.31
CA GLY A 35 1.20 4.72 -18.98
C GLY A 35 0.98 3.56 -19.96
N GLY A 36 2.07 3.02 -20.50
CA GLY A 36 2.07 1.81 -21.31
C GLY A 36 2.16 0.52 -20.51
N PRO A 37 2.11 -0.65 -21.16
CA PRO A 37 2.20 -1.95 -20.47
C PRO A 37 3.46 -2.11 -19.62
N ASP A 38 4.59 -1.57 -20.05
CA ASP A 38 5.89 -1.73 -19.41
C ASP A 38 6.16 -0.71 -18.28
N ASP A 39 5.26 0.25 -18.08
CA ASP A 39 5.46 1.35 -17.12
C ASP A 39 5.12 0.98 -15.67
N PHE A 40 4.60 -0.21 -15.42
CA PHE A 40 4.19 -0.61 -14.07
C PHE A 40 5.36 -0.62 -13.07
N ALA A 41 6.52 -1.12 -13.48
CA ALA A 41 7.70 -1.14 -12.61
C ALA A 41 8.08 0.27 -12.13
N ALA A 42 8.00 1.27 -13.02
CA ALA A 42 8.27 2.65 -12.67
C ALA A 42 7.19 3.26 -11.74
N ALA A 43 5.93 2.84 -11.88
CA ALA A 43 4.87 3.24 -10.95
C ALA A 43 5.11 2.67 -9.54
N VAL A 44 5.57 1.42 -9.43
CA VAL A 44 5.97 0.79 -8.17
C VAL A 44 7.16 1.53 -7.55
N GLU A 45 8.20 1.82 -8.32
CA GLU A 45 9.37 2.56 -7.86
C GLU A 45 9.01 3.96 -7.33
N MET A 46 8.13 4.67 -8.05
CA MET A 46 7.61 5.96 -7.61
C MET A 46 6.86 5.86 -6.28
N ALA A 47 6.05 4.81 -6.10
CA ALA A 47 5.35 4.56 -4.84
C ALA A 47 6.32 4.25 -3.69
N ALA A 48 7.40 3.51 -3.94
CA ALA A 48 8.44 3.18 -2.96
C ALA A 48 9.24 4.42 -2.50
N LYS A 49 9.49 5.36 -3.40
CA LYS A 49 10.18 6.63 -3.11
C LYS A 49 9.26 7.73 -2.56
N PHE A 50 7.95 7.47 -2.44
CA PHE A 50 7.00 8.45 -1.95
C PHE A 50 7.36 8.94 -0.55
N ASN A 51 7.50 10.28 -0.40
CA ASN A 51 7.80 10.93 0.87
C ASN A 51 6.59 11.73 1.39
N PRO A 52 5.87 11.23 2.39
CA PRO A 52 4.71 11.93 2.94
C PRO A 52 5.09 13.24 3.68
N ALA A 53 6.32 13.38 4.18
CA ALA A 53 6.79 14.59 4.85
C ALA A 53 6.99 15.76 3.87
N LYS A 54 7.21 15.48 2.59
CA LYS A 54 7.30 16.47 1.50
C LYS A 54 5.93 16.80 0.89
N ALA A 55 4.83 16.25 1.41
CA ALA A 55 3.50 16.58 0.94
C ALA A 55 3.23 18.08 1.15
N GLU A 56 2.84 18.78 0.10
CA GLU A 56 2.61 20.23 0.12
C GLU A 56 1.42 20.64 1.00
N SER A 57 0.50 19.72 1.29
CA SER A 57 -0.68 20.02 2.08
C SER A 57 -0.39 19.94 3.58
N TRP A 58 -0.64 21.03 4.30
CA TRP A 58 -0.56 21.09 5.77
C TRP A 58 -1.39 19.98 6.46
N PRO A 59 -2.61 19.64 6.04
CA PRO A 59 -3.37 18.58 6.69
C PRO A 59 -2.73 17.19 6.57
N THR A 60 -2.10 16.88 5.43
CA THR A 60 -1.38 15.62 5.25
C THR A 60 -0.19 15.54 6.20
N ARG A 61 0.60 16.61 6.29
CA ARG A 61 1.73 16.71 7.22
C ARG A 61 1.28 16.62 8.68
N PHE A 62 0.15 17.25 9.03
CA PHE A 62 -0.43 17.16 10.37
C PHE A 62 -0.86 15.74 10.74
N LEU A 63 -1.52 15.02 9.82
CA LEU A 63 -1.94 13.64 10.06
C LEU A 63 -0.74 12.69 10.23
N TRP A 64 0.32 12.89 9.46
CA TRP A 64 1.56 12.14 9.65
C TRP A 64 2.25 12.49 10.96
N GLY A 65 2.30 13.75 11.34
CA GLY A 65 2.82 14.17 12.65
C GLY A 65 1.98 13.67 13.83
N LEU A 66 0.65 13.63 13.68
CA LEU A 66 -0.25 13.05 14.68
C LEU A 66 -0.05 11.52 14.78
N ARG A 67 0.08 10.83 13.64
CA ARG A 67 0.42 9.40 13.61
C ARG A 67 1.75 9.12 14.32
N ASP A 68 2.78 9.92 14.08
CA ASP A 68 4.10 9.74 14.70
C ASP A 68 4.03 9.97 16.22
N ARG A 69 3.26 10.95 16.67
CA ARG A 69 3.01 11.19 18.10
C ARG A 69 2.18 10.08 18.75
N LEU A 70 1.12 9.61 18.10
CA LEU A 70 0.33 8.48 18.57
C LEU A 70 1.12 7.18 18.45
N GLY A 71 1.96 7.03 17.43
CA GLY A 71 2.80 5.88 17.22
C GLY A 71 3.86 5.68 18.31
N ALA A 72 4.43 6.75 18.84
CA ALA A 72 5.31 6.70 20.00
C ALA A 72 4.57 6.23 21.27
N TRP A 73 3.26 6.47 21.33
CA TRP A 73 2.42 6.06 22.47
C TRP A 73 1.93 4.61 22.34
N PHE A 74 1.81 4.08 21.11
CA PHE A 74 1.28 2.73 20.84
C PHE A 74 2.35 1.71 20.45
N ALA A 75 3.62 1.95 20.78
CA ALA A 75 4.76 1.03 20.50
C ALA A 75 4.60 0.35 19.12
N ILE A 76 4.83 1.11 18.05
CA ILE A 76 4.74 0.59 16.68
C ILE A 76 5.85 -0.42 16.48
N GLY A 77 5.51 -1.71 16.64
CA GLY A 77 6.40 -2.79 16.25
C GLY A 77 6.56 -2.79 14.74
N ARG A 78 7.80 -2.64 14.26
CA ARG A 78 8.11 -2.84 12.84
C ARG A 78 8.10 -4.32 12.53
N ILE A 79 7.59 -4.69 11.36
CA ILE A 79 7.78 -6.04 10.83
C ILE A 79 9.27 -6.26 10.67
N SER A 80 9.82 -7.29 11.31
CA SER A 80 11.23 -7.65 11.13
C SER A 80 11.40 -8.31 9.78
N THR A 81 12.18 -7.69 8.90
CA THR A 81 12.52 -8.22 7.57
C THR A 81 13.71 -9.17 7.59
N THR A 82 14.41 -9.27 8.73
CA THR A 82 15.71 -9.97 8.82
C THR A 82 15.61 -11.45 9.22
N ALA A 83 14.44 -11.95 9.62
CA ALA A 83 14.31 -13.34 10.03
C ALA A 83 13.90 -14.22 8.84
N THR A 84 14.85 -14.95 8.28
CA THR A 84 14.62 -15.97 7.26
C THR A 84 14.70 -17.36 7.91
N GLY A 85 13.66 -18.20 7.75
CA GLY A 85 13.66 -19.57 8.26
C GLY A 85 12.99 -19.78 9.62
N ALA A 86 13.50 -20.72 10.44
CA ALA A 86 12.90 -21.17 11.70
C ALA A 86 12.84 -20.11 12.83
N ASP A 87 13.58 -19.01 12.71
CA ASP A 87 13.67 -17.94 13.71
C ASP A 87 12.69 -16.79 13.47
N ARG A 88 11.59 -17.05 12.76
CA ARG A 88 10.58 -16.04 12.45
C ARG A 88 9.87 -15.60 13.72
N LEU A 89 10.00 -14.32 14.03
CA LEU A 89 9.30 -13.71 15.14
C LEU A 89 7.92 -13.21 14.70
N PRO A 90 6.88 -13.37 15.53
CA PRO A 90 5.60 -12.74 15.27
C PRO A 90 5.76 -11.22 15.21
N ILE A 91 4.84 -10.56 14.51
CA ILE A 91 4.80 -9.10 14.46
C ILE A 91 4.76 -8.57 15.91
N PRO A 92 5.65 -7.66 16.31
CA PRO A 92 5.79 -7.22 17.69
C PRO A 92 4.46 -6.79 18.33
N GLY A 93 4.16 -7.32 19.50
CA GLY A 93 2.90 -7.07 20.21
C GLY A 93 1.69 -7.85 19.71
N THR A 94 1.90 -8.88 18.87
CA THR A 94 0.83 -9.70 18.30
C THR A 94 1.22 -11.19 18.26
N HIS A 95 0.25 -12.05 17.92
CA HIS A 95 0.47 -13.45 17.59
C HIS A 95 0.45 -13.71 16.07
N GLU A 96 0.48 -12.66 15.27
CA GLU A 96 0.42 -12.76 13.81
C GLU A 96 1.82 -12.66 13.19
N TYR A 97 1.96 -13.32 12.05
CA TYR A 97 3.18 -13.30 11.25
C TYR A 97 3.00 -12.43 10.00
N SER A 98 4.12 -12.06 9.39
CA SER A 98 4.14 -11.41 8.08
C SER A 98 3.38 -12.25 7.04
N LEU A 99 2.70 -11.58 6.12
CA LEU A 99 2.05 -12.21 4.97
C LEU A 99 3.05 -12.82 3.98
N ALA A 100 4.34 -12.52 4.11
CA ALA A 100 5.39 -13.16 3.31
C ALA A 100 5.33 -14.70 3.38
N GLU A 101 4.81 -15.25 4.48
CA GLU A 101 4.60 -16.70 4.63
C GLU A 101 3.50 -17.26 3.73
N ARG A 102 2.49 -16.42 3.43
CA ARG A 102 1.37 -16.79 2.55
C ARG A 102 1.70 -16.57 1.07
N VAL A 103 2.83 -15.90 0.77
CA VAL A 103 3.23 -15.65 -0.63
C VAL A 103 3.52 -16.98 -1.31
N PRO A 104 2.84 -17.32 -2.44
CA PRO A 104 3.11 -18.50 -3.23
C PRO A 104 4.57 -18.59 -3.67
N ALA A 105 5.08 -19.80 -3.83
CA ALA A 105 6.49 -20.04 -4.13
C ALA A 105 6.97 -19.34 -5.42
N ASP A 106 6.10 -19.25 -6.41
CA ASP A 106 6.35 -18.57 -7.70
C ASP A 106 6.45 -17.03 -7.60
N LEU A 107 6.00 -16.46 -6.49
CA LEU A 107 6.03 -15.01 -6.24
C LEU A 107 7.06 -14.58 -5.20
N ARG A 108 7.69 -15.52 -4.51
CA ARG A 108 8.70 -15.18 -3.48
C ARG A 108 9.94 -14.58 -4.12
N GLY A 109 10.46 -13.52 -3.50
CA GLY A 109 11.65 -12.81 -3.99
C GLY A 109 11.42 -11.90 -5.18
N THR A 110 10.22 -11.86 -5.76
CA THR A 110 9.94 -11.04 -6.97
C THR A 110 9.89 -9.54 -6.70
N ALA A 111 9.95 -9.11 -5.45
CA ALA A 111 9.95 -7.71 -5.04
C ALA A 111 11.14 -7.36 -4.11
N ASP A 112 12.18 -8.18 -4.05
CA ASP A 112 13.34 -7.98 -3.15
C ASP A 112 14.17 -6.74 -3.53
N ASP A 113 14.04 -6.25 -4.75
CA ASP A 113 14.66 -5.01 -5.24
C ASP A 113 13.88 -3.74 -4.89
N VAL A 114 12.64 -3.87 -4.37
CA VAL A 114 11.80 -2.72 -4.00
C VAL A 114 12.01 -2.36 -2.54
N HIS A 115 12.44 -1.13 -2.28
CA HIS A 115 12.68 -0.64 -0.92
C HIS A 115 11.92 0.67 -0.68
N PHE A 116 11.10 0.70 0.36
CA PHE A 116 10.41 1.93 0.77
C PHE A 116 11.34 2.81 1.60
N GLU A 117 11.69 4.00 1.07
CA GLU A 117 12.63 4.92 1.73
C GLU A 117 12.02 5.64 2.95
N HIS A 118 10.73 5.97 2.88
CA HIS A 118 10.09 6.86 3.85
C HIS A 118 8.87 6.25 4.55
N LEU A 119 8.42 5.11 4.10
CA LEU A 119 7.26 4.40 4.65
C LEU A 119 7.68 3.02 5.16
N PRO A 120 7.14 2.55 6.29
CA PRO A 120 7.50 1.26 6.85
C PRO A 120 6.74 0.10 6.18
N PHE A 121 6.58 0.16 4.86
CA PHE A 121 6.02 -0.95 4.09
C PHE A 121 7.09 -2.00 3.81
N VAL A 122 6.67 -3.26 3.86
CA VAL A 122 7.48 -4.43 3.50
C VAL A 122 6.90 -5.02 2.22
N PRO A 123 7.66 -5.04 1.12
CA PRO A 123 7.23 -5.66 -0.12
C PRO A 123 6.92 -7.14 0.07
N LEU A 124 5.87 -7.62 -0.58
CA LEU A 124 5.44 -9.03 -0.54
C LEU A 124 5.75 -9.73 -1.87
N TYR A 125 5.32 -9.16 -2.97
CA TYR A 125 5.58 -9.66 -4.31
C TYR A 125 5.35 -8.59 -5.37
N ARG A 126 5.92 -8.82 -6.58
CA ARG A 126 5.68 -8.05 -7.79
C ARG A 126 5.49 -9.00 -8.98
N THR A 127 4.52 -8.69 -9.83
CA THR A 127 4.33 -9.31 -11.16
C THR A 127 4.40 -8.23 -12.24
N ALA A 128 4.11 -8.57 -13.49
CA ALA A 128 4.04 -7.58 -14.57
C ALA A 128 2.94 -6.52 -14.35
N ASN A 129 1.89 -6.83 -13.58
CA ASN A 129 0.72 -5.96 -13.40
C ASN A 129 0.16 -5.91 -11.98
N GLU A 130 0.82 -6.53 -11.00
CA GLU A 130 0.47 -6.48 -9.59
C GLU A 130 1.70 -6.24 -8.72
N PHE A 131 1.53 -5.46 -7.67
CA PHE A 131 2.49 -5.31 -6.58
C PHE A 131 1.75 -5.23 -5.26
N ALA A 132 2.26 -5.90 -4.24
CA ALA A 132 1.73 -5.83 -2.89
C ALA A 132 2.82 -5.54 -1.86
N ALA A 133 2.48 -4.74 -0.87
CA ALA A 133 3.32 -4.50 0.29
C ALA A 133 2.46 -4.41 1.56
N GLU A 134 2.99 -4.91 2.66
CA GLU A 134 2.32 -4.91 3.96
C GLU A 134 2.91 -3.88 4.92
N ILE A 135 2.08 -3.45 5.86
CA ILE A 135 2.47 -2.64 7.01
C ILE A 135 1.72 -3.15 8.23
N SER A 136 2.41 -3.30 9.35
CA SER A 136 1.77 -3.82 10.54
C SER A 136 2.27 -3.12 11.80
N ASN A 137 1.35 -2.97 12.77
CA ASN A 137 1.63 -2.50 14.11
C ASN A 137 0.66 -3.16 15.12
N SER A 138 0.71 -2.76 16.39
CA SER A 138 -0.15 -3.33 17.44
C SER A 138 -1.66 -3.11 17.23
N THR A 139 -2.08 -2.17 16.38
CA THR A 139 -3.48 -1.79 16.17
C THR A 139 -4.07 -2.28 14.86
N VAL A 140 -3.25 -2.39 13.82
CA VAL A 140 -3.71 -2.71 12.48
C VAL A 140 -2.66 -3.48 11.70
N HIS A 141 -3.10 -4.40 10.87
CA HIS A 141 -2.33 -5.00 9.79
C HIS A 141 -2.96 -4.52 8.48
N GLY A 142 -2.18 -3.83 7.65
CA GLY A 142 -2.61 -3.26 6.39
C GLY A 142 -1.82 -3.82 5.22
N VAL A 143 -2.46 -3.87 4.06
CA VAL A 143 -1.82 -4.21 2.78
C VAL A 143 -2.21 -3.17 1.76
N VAL A 144 -1.25 -2.63 1.06
CA VAL A 144 -1.45 -1.87 -0.17
C VAL A 144 -1.22 -2.80 -1.35
N HIS A 145 -2.15 -2.80 -2.29
CA HIS A 145 -2.06 -3.51 -3.55
C HIS A 145 -2.13 -2.50 -4.69
N LEU A 146 -1.09 -2.46 -5.51
CA LEU A 146 -1.05 -1.69 -6.75
C LEU A 146 -1.33 -2.64 -7.91
N ALA A 147 -2.18 -2.22 -8.84
CA ALA A 147 -2.54 -2.99 -10.01
C ALA A 147 -2.45 -2.13 -11.27
N TRP A 148 -2.05 -2.76 -12.37
CA TRP A 148 -1.99 -2.18 -13.69
C TRP A 148 -3.08 -2.81 -14.54
N VAL A 149 -4.10 -2.04 -14.90
CA VAL A 149 -5.32 -2.53 -15.53
C VAL A 149 -5.36 -2.08 -16.98
N ASP A 150 -5.43 -3.03 -17.90
CA ASP A 150 -5.66 -2.74 -19.30
C ASP A 150 -7.07 -2.17 -19.51
N ARG A 151 -7.16 -1.06 -20.21
CA ARG A 151 -8.42 -0.37 -20.57
C ARG A 151 -8.97 -0.81 -21.91
N GLY A 152 -8.23 -1.62 -22.68
CA GLY A 152 -8.62 -2.10 -24.01
C GLY A 152 -8.37 -1.09 -25.14
N ASP A 153 -7.78 0.07 -24.86
CA ASP A 153 -7.45 1.13 -25.82
C ASP A 153 -5.91 1.31 -25.99
N GLY A 154 -5.13 0.34 -25.52
CA GLY A 154 -3.67 0.41 -25.48
C GLY A 154 -3.12 1.19 -24.28
N ASN A 155 -3.98 1.83 -23.50
CA ASN A 155 -3.61 2.52 -22.28
C ASN A 155 -3.85 1.65 -21.06
N GLN A 156 -3.01 1.86 -20.06
CA GLN A 156 -3.13 1.19 -18.77
C GLN A 156 -3.66 2.15 -17.71
N GLN A 157 -4.36 1.61 -16.74
CA GLN A 157 -4.89 2.35 -15.59
C GLN A 157 -4.26 1.82 -14.31
N GLY A 158 -3.50 2.66 -13.63
CA GLY A 158 -3.04 2.36 -12.27
C GLY A 158 -4.22 2.31 -11.29
N GLN A 159 -4.24 1.29 -10.44
CA GLN A 159 -5.19 1.15 -9.35
C GLN A 159 -4.45 0.89 -8.04
N MET A 160 -5.01 1.40 -6.94
CA MET A 160 -4.54 1.11 -5.59
C MET A 160 -5.71 0.61 -4.76
N ALA A 161 -5.55 -0.57 -4.19
CA ALA A 161 -6.49 -1.14 -3.22
C ALA A 161 -5.84 -1.22 -1.84
N VAL A 162 -6.64 -0.96 -0.79
CA VAL A 162 -6.18 -0.99 0.59
C VAL A 162 -6.98 -2.05 1.35
N TYR A 163 -6.29 -3.06 1.82
CA TYR A 163 -6.84 -4.11 2.67
C TYR A 163 -6.39 -3.90 4.11
N VAL A 164 -7.28 -4.12 5.06
CA VAL A 164 -7.01 -3.87 6.47
C VAL A 164 -7.58 -4.98 7.34
N LYS A 165 -6.80 -5.40 8.34
CA LYS A 165 -7.21 -6.25 9.43
C LYS A 165 -7.00 -5.49 10.75
N PRO A 166 -8.07 -4.87 11.31
CA PRO A 166 -7.98 -4.16 12.58
C PRO A 166 -7.77 -5.17 13.74
N ARG A 167 -6.95 -4.80 14.70
CA ARG A 167 -6.71 -5.60 15.91
C ARG A 167 -7.56 -5.09 17.08
N GLY A 168 -8.45 -5.96 17.56
CA GLY A 168 -9.33 -5.66 18.68
C GLY A 168 -10.29 -4.48 18.44
N ARG A 169 -11.05 -4.12 19.48
CA ARG A 169 -12.05 -3.03 19.41
C ARG A 169 -11.42 -1.66 19.19
N PHE A 170 -10.21 -1.46 19.71
CA PHE A 170 -9.48 -0.20 19.53
C PHE A 170 -9.05 0.00 18.06
N GLY A 171 -8.52 -1.03 17.41
CA GLY A 171 -8.18 -0.96 15.98
C GLY A 171 -9.40 -0.66 15.10
N GLN A 172 -10.56 -1.24 15.41
CA GLN A 172 -11.82 -0.94 14.72
C GLN A 172 -12.26 0.52 14.90
N ALA A 173 -12.23 1.04 16.14
CA ALA A 173 -12.57 2.42 16.43
C ALA A 173 -11.60 3.40 15.75
N TYR A 174 -10.31 3.08 15.76
CA TYR A 174 -9.28 3.87 15.08
C TYR A 174 -9.53 3.95 13.56
N MET A 175 -9.81 2.82 12.91
CA MET A 175 -10.10 2.77 11.48
C MET A 175 -11.35 3.57 11.11
N ALA A 176 -12.43 3.48 11.92
CA ALA A 176 -13.63 4.27 11.73
C ALA A 176 -13.34 5.78 11.86
N PHE A 177 -12.52 6.18 12.84
CA PHE A 177 -12.17 7.56 13.11
C PHE A 177 -11.32 8.19 11.99
N ILE A 178 -10.31 7.46 11.46
CA ILE A 178 -9.42 8.02 10.43
C ILE A 178 -10.03 7.98 9.02
N LYS A 179 -11.10 7.21 8.81
CA LYS A 179 -11.73 7.02 7.50
C LYS A 179 -12.10 8.34 6.80
N PRO A 180 -12.82 9.31 7.42
CA PRO A 180 -13.14 10.58 6.77
C PRO A 180 -11.88 11.39 6.42
N PHE A 181 -10.85 11.39 7.28
CA PHE A 181 -9.61 12.11 7.01
C PHE A 181 -8.85 11.52 5.81
N ARG A 182 -8.86 10.21 5.63
CA ARG A 182 -8.28 9.54 4.45
C ARG A 182 -8.93 10.04 3.17
N TYR A 183 -10.28 10.06 3.12
CA TYR A 183 -11.03 10.44 1.92
C TYR A 183 -10.92 11.92 1.57
N TRP A 184 -10.98 12.80 2.56
CA TRP A 184 -11.10 14.23 2.32
C TRP A 184 -9.76 14.94 2.20
N ILE A 185 -8.71 14.38 2.78
CA ILE A 185 -7.41 15.06 2.92
C ILE A 185 -6.28 14.24 2.29
N VAL A 186 -6.12 12.96 2.69
CA VAL A 186 -4.95 12.16 2.31
C VAL A 186 -4.99 11.79 0.84
N TYR A 187 -6.08 11.24 0.36
CA TYR A 187 -6.18 10.79 -1.02
C TYR A 187 -6.11 11.91 -2.06
N PRO A 188 -6.81 13.05 -1.92
CA PRO A 188 -6.65 14.16 -2.86
C PRO A 188 -5.23 14.75 -2.89
N ALA A 189 -4.53 14.75 -1.77
CA ALA A 189 -3.14 15.19 -1.73
C ALA A 189 -2.20 14.20 -2.41
N LEU A 190 -2.42 12.90 -2.18
CA LEU A 190 -1.69 11.80 -2.80
C LEU A 190 -1.88 11.80 -4.32
N GLU A 191 -3.13 11.91 -4.81
CA GLU A 191 -3.43 11.99 -6.26
C GLU A 191 -2.65 13.12 -6.93
N ARG A 192 -2.68 14.33 -6.39
CA ARG A 192 -1.95 15.48 -6.95
C ARG A 192 -0.44 15.28 -6.98
N GLN A 193 0.13 14.64 -5.96
CA GLN A 193 1.56 14.38 -5.90
C GLN A 193 1.99 13.31 -6.89
N ILE A 194 1.20 12.24 -7.03
CA ILE A 194 1.41 11.18 -8.02
C ILE A 194 1.33 11.76 -9.43
N GLU A 195 0.31 12.54 -9.74
CA GLU A 195 0.12 13.17 -11.05
C GLU A 195 1.32 14.05 -11.46
N ARG A 196 1.80 14.87 -10.52
CA ARG A 196 2.98 15.71 -10.76
C ARG A 196 4.26 14.89 -10.99
N ALA A 197 4.51 13.90 -10.14
CA ALA A 197 5.68 13.05 -10.28
C ALA A 197 5.67 12.27 -11.59
N TRP A 198 4.51 11.77 -11.99
CA TRP A 198 4.32 11.04 -13.24
C TRP A 198 4.49 11.93 -14.47
N SER A 199 3.91 13.14 -14.47
CA SER A 199 4.02 14.08 -15.58
C SER A 199 5.45 14.61 -15.78
N LEU A 200 6.25 14.70 -14.73
CA LEU A 200 7.67 15.05 -14.86
C LEU A 200 8.47 13.93 -15.54
N ARG A 201 8.17 12.66 -15.23
CA ARG A 201 8.83 11.53 -15.89
C ARG A 201 8.61 11.55 -17.41
N SER A 202 7.36 11.79 -17.87
CA SER A 202 7.01 11.80 -19.29
C SER A 202 7.63 12.95 -20.10
N ARG A 203 8.24 13.93 -19.43
CA ARG A 203 8.95 15.06 -20.11
C ARG A 203 10.44 14.80 -20.29
N PHE A 204 11.01 13.84 -19.60
CA PHE A 204 12.46 13.56 -19.59
C PHE A 204 12.81 12.13 -20.07
N GLY A 205 11.84 11.30 -20.40
CA GLY A 205 11.99 9.99 -21.05
C GLY A 205 11.50 10.05 -22.49
#